data_f8535908468c02b84727134960ff0b41
#
_entry.id   f8535908468c02b84727134960ff0b41
#
_cell.length_a   1.000
_cell.length_b   1.000
_cell.length_c   1.000
_cell.angle_alpha   90.00
_cell.angle_beta   90.00
_cell.angle_gamma   90.00
#
_symmetry.space_group_name_H-M   'P 1'
#
loop_
_entity.id
_entity.type
_entity.pdbx_description
1 polymer ?
#
loop_
_entity_poly.entity_id
_entity_poly.type
_entity_poly.pdbx_seq_one_letter_code
_entity_poly.pdbx_strand_id
1 'polypeptide(L)'
;MQNSVKNGLLSVCLALALCAPIVAQSQAQPREALTVGIVQFPSDLHPNITTTSVKDTILGMARRGMTGFAASGEVICQLCTEVPTIANGRAKVVKRADGTEGMEVIFTLKDNLFWADGKPVTANDVVFGFEVEKAFSVPPTVESVQAVDALNVKVTLKIVRYDFDRSAPAPLAEHIEGPIFKAAANPLDYGQKSLFNRKPEEPGLWMGPYRITEFRPNESVTVVPNPYWKGTKPYFQKITFRLVENTSALQANLLAGAVDTVGSGNIGLTLDQHLAMMKTSGDKYDWAFVPSVASYEHLAVQFDHPLLAEKKVRQAIQMGIDRKTLVSKIFGNKFEVSDSFKHPTQFGWDSSIKVYPYDPKAARALLAEAGFRPGADGILVNAKGERLSLDLVSTSGNRIRELVEQVIQTQLKALGIEIVIKNEPARVMFGETLRRRQFKGLVEFQTDAPLDSVPYIYYHSDQIPSEKNNWTGLNYMGYKNPAMDAALMDAWAALDPTVRRAAWKRILDITADDLPEIFLYFPTVAFISPKWLTGLVNEKRWGLFTLWVEDWRVKP
;
A
#
# COMPACT_ATOMS: atom_id res chain seq x y z
N MET A 1 -27.19 50.41 86.25
CA MET A 1 -28.41 51.21 86.15
C MET A 1 -29.03 50.84 84.82
N GLN A 2 -29.96 49.99 84.89
CA GLN A 2 -31.39 50.18 84.69
C GLN A 2 -31.79 50.49 83.22
N ASN A 3 -32.48 49.51 82.68
CA ASN A 3 -33.79 49.52 81.99
C ASN A 3 -33.78 49.95 80.51
N SER A 4 -34.55 49.40 79.64
CA SER A 4 -35.80 48.63 79.76
C SER A 4 -36.12 48.03 78.36
N VAL A 5 -36.81 46.94 78.44
CA VAL A 5 -37.53 46.16 77.38
C VAL A 5 -38.42 47.04 76.50
N LYS A 6 -38.53 46.76 75.20
CA LYS A 6 -39.83 46.69 74.49
C LYS A 6 -39.80 45.76 73.29
N ASN A 7 -40.76 44.85 73.32
CA ASN A 7 -41.10 43.85 72.28
C ASN A 7 -41.60 44.50 71.00
N GLY A 8 -41.22 43.92 69.90
CA GLY A 8 -41.84 44.14 68.56
C GLY A 8 -41.83 42.84 67.77
N LEU A 9 -42.97 42.14 67.74
CA LEU A 9 -43.21 41.01 66.85
C LEU A 9 -43.18 41.50 65.40
N LEU A 10 -42.29 40.91 64.57
CA LEU A 10 -42.39 41.00 63.12
C LEU A 10 -42.55 39.61 62.55
N SER A 11 -43.67 39.43 61.89
CA SER A 11 -44.01 38.20 61.14
C SER A 11 -43.01 37.98 60.02
N VAL A 12 -42.36 36.80 60.02
CA VAL A 12 -41.50 36.34 58.91
C VAL A 12 -42.38 35.48 57.97
N CYS A 13 -42.71 36.06 56.79
CA CYS A 13 -43.27 35.27 55.69
C CYS A 13 -42.17 34.44 55.04
N LEU A 14 -42.24 33.15 55.24
CA LEU A 14 -41.34 32.17 54.60
C LEU A 14 -41.76 32.01 53.15
N ALA A 15 -41.04 32.66 52.19
CA ALA A 15 -41.17 32.40 50.78
C ALA A 15 -40.29 31.20 50.43
N LEU A 16 -40.92 30.02 50.25
CA LEU A 16 -40.28 28.85 49.65
C LEU A 16 -40.04 29.12 48.14
N ALA A 17 -38.83 29.54 47.80
CA ALA A 17 -38.37 29.53 46.41
C ALA A 17 -38.08 28.08 45.99
N LEU A 18 -38.92 27.50 45.15
CA LEU A 18 -38.67 26.24 44.42
C LEU A 18 -37.48 26.48 43.46
N CYS A 19 -36.28 26.14 43.90
CA CYS A 19 -35.14 25.98 42.99
C CYS A 19 -35.33 24.66 42.22
N ALA A 20 -35.95 24.71 41.03
CA ALA A 20 -35.87 23.63 40.07
C ALA A 20 -34.40 23.53 39.60
N PRO A 21 -33.78 22.34 39.62
CA PRO A 21 -32.46 22.19 39.04
C PRO A 21 -32.56 22.41 37.54
N ILE A 22 -31.94 23.46 37.02
CA ILE A 22 -31.67 23.63 35.60
C ILE A 22 -30.66 22.52 35.27
N VAL A 23 -31.16 21.40 34.78
CA VAL A 23 -30.32 20.40 34.10
C VAL A 23 -29.87 21.06 32.79
N ALA A 24 -28.72 21.74 32.88
CA ALA A 24 -28.02 22.16 31.67
C ALA A 24 -27.69 20.89 30.89
N GLN A 25 -28.48 20.56 29.87
CA GLN A 25 -28.07 19.62 28.84
C GLN A 25 -26.80 20.18 28.25
N SER A 26 -25.66 19.62 28.68
CA SER A 26 -24.39 19.81 28.01
C SER A 26 -24.57 19.26 26.60
N GLN A 27 -24.90 20.14 25.66
CA GLN A 27 -24.75 19.81 24.25
C GLN A 27 -23.27 19.51 24.05
N ALA A 28 -22.93 18.24 23.90
CA ALA A 28 -21.57 17.85 23.59
C ALA A 28 -21.16 18.63 22.33
N GLN A 29 -20.15 19.50 22.48
CA GLN A 29 -19.63 20.24 21.33
C GLN A 29 -19.25 19.23 20.23
N PRO A 30 -19.62 19.50 18.98
CA PRO A 30 -19.29 18.60 17.90
C PRO A 30 -17.77 18.38 17.87
N ARG A 31 -17.35 17.12 17.80
CA ARG A 31 -15.93 16.76 17.69
C ARG A 31 -15.41 17.20 16.33
N GLU A 32 -14.71 18.31 16.28
CA GLU A 32 -14.15 18.87 15.04
C GLU A 32 -12.67 18.48 14.81
N ALA A 33 -12.04 17.84 15.80
CA ALA A 33 -10.66 17.38 15.72
C ALA A 33 -10.58 15.85 15.81
N LEU A 34 -9.59 15.26 15.13
CA LEU A 34 -9.29 13.85 15.15
C LEU A 34 -7.77 13.64 15.33
N THR A 35 -7.39 12.71 16.21
CA THR A 35 -5.99 12.30 16.37
C THR A 35 -5.81 10.85 15.93
N VAL A 36 -4.92 10.65 14.95
CA VAL A 36 -4.53 9.33 14.42
C VAL A 36 -3.17 8.97 15.00
N GLY A 37 -3.09 7.91 15.79
CA GLY A 37 -1.82 7.42 16.32
C GLY A 37 -1.06 6.59 15.26
N ILE A 38 0.23 6.81 15.12
CA ILE A 38 1.12 6.09 14.21
C ILE A 38 2.40 5.68 14.93
N VAL A 39 3.04 4.57 14.50
CA VAL A 39 4.31 4.07 15.06
C VAL A 39 5.50 4.28 14.13
N GLN A 40 5.29 4.92 13.01
CA GLN A 40 6.34 5.31 12.06
C GLN A 40 6.15 6.76 11.68
N PHE A 41 7.25 7.45 11.38
CA PHE A 41 7.22 8.85 10.95
C PHE A 41 7.84 8.97 9.54
N PRO A 42 7.29 9.82 8.65
CA PRO A 42 7.85 9.99 7.31
C PRO A 42 9.23 10.66 7.37
N SER A 43 10.18 10.12 6.61
CA SER A 43 11.52 10.74 6.47
C SER A 43 11.50 12.01 5.63
N ASP A 44 10.52 12.12 4.75
CA ASP A 44 10.28 13.23 3.83
C ASP A 44 8.80 13.28 3.46
N LEU A 45 8.35 14.41 2.92
CA LEU A 45 6.98 14.57 2.41
C LEU A 45 6.94 14.82 0.89
N HIS A 46 8.08 14.70 0.20
CA HIS A 46 8.11 14.84 -1.25
C HIS A 46 7.47 13.60 -1.93
N PRO A 47 6.47 13.80 -2.81
CA PRO A 47 5.69 12.68 -3.36
C PRO A 47 6.49 11.65 -4.16
N ASN A 48 7.57 12.09 -4.83
CA ASN A 48 8.30 11.29 -5.82
C ASN A 48 9.69 10.82 -5.36
N ILE A 49 10.15 11.15 -4.11
CA ILE A 49 11.52 10.83 -3.67
C ILE A 49 11.60 9.46 -3.03
N THR A 50 10.77 9.20 -2.02
CA THR A 50 10.69 7.89 -1.35
C THR A 50 9.25 7.38 -1.37
N THR A 51 9.06 6.09 -1.11
CA THR A 51 7.72 5.51 -0.94
C THR A 51 7.68 4.83 0.42
N THR A 52 6.82 5.32 1.33
CA THR A 52 6.58 4.70 2.63
C THR A 52 5.09 4.80 2.99
N SER A 53 4.54 3.75 3.59
CA SER A 53 3.11 3.69 3.94
C SER A 53 2.64 4.88 4.79
N VAL A 54 3.48 5.35 5.71
CA VAL A 54 3.14 6.50 6.57
C VAL A 54 3.06 7.80 5.78
N LYS A 55 4.01 8.02 4.84
CA LYS A 55 3.98 9.21 3.96
C LYS A 55 2.76 9.17 3.07
N ASP A 56 2.51 8.06 2.39
CA ASP A 56 1.39 7.90 1.48
C ASP A 56 0.05 8.07 2.21
N THR A 57 -0.04 7.58 3.45
CA THR A 57 -1.21 7.79 4.31
C THR A 57 -1.46 9.28 4.58
N ILE A 58 -0.43 10.06 4.89
CA ILE A 58 -0.58 11.51 5.14
C ILE A 58 -0.89 12.25 3.83
N LEU A 59 -0.15 11.95 2.76
CA LEU A 59 -0.32 12.60 1.46
C LEU A 59 -1.66 12.28 0.80
N GLY A 60 -2.26 11.12 1.09
CA GLY A 60 -3.62 10.78 0.65
C GLY A 60 -4.68 11.81 1.03
N MET A 61 -4.48 12.55 2.13
CA MET A 61 -5.38 13.66 2.52
C MET A 61 -5.11 14.96 1.76
N ALA A 62 -3.87 15.20 1.35
CA ALA A 62 -3.42 16.50 0.84
C ALA A 62 -3.25 16.53 -0.69
N ARG A 63 -3.37 15.39 -1.38
CA ARG A 63 -3.14 15.26 -2.83
C ARG A 63 -4.19 14.39 -3.50
N ARG A 64 -4.28 14.51 -4.83
CA ARG A 64 -5.06 13.63 -5.71
C ARG A 64 -4.26 13.31 -6.97
N GLY A 65 -4.49 12.13 -7.53
CA GLY A 65 -4.03 11.75 -8.86
C GLY A 65 -5.01 12.17 -9.96
N MET A 66 -4.61 12.02 -11.21
CA MET A 66 -5.52 12.26 -12.35
C MET A 66 -6.71 11.30 -12.31
N THR A 67 -6.41 10.02 -12.08
CA THR A 67 -7.40 8.93 -11.96
C THR A 67 -7.16 8.14 -10.67
N GLY A 68 -8.12 7.32 -10.30
CA GLY A 68 -8.08 6.39 -9.18
C GLY A 68 -9.04 5.23 -9.42
N PHE A 69 -9.32 4.42 -8.40
CA PHE A 69 -10.22 3.27 -8.52
C PHE A 69 -11.45 3.41 -7.64
N ALA A 70 -12.61 3.01 -8.18
CA ALA A 70 -13.76 2.64 -7.37
C ALA A 70 -13.52 1.28 -6.67
N ALA A 71 -14.34 0.92 -5.69
CA ALA A 71 -14.24 -0.39 -5.03
C ALA A 71 -14.49 -1.57 -5.97
N SER A 72 -15.22 -1.35 -7.06
CA SER A 72 -15.41 -2.31 -8.15
C SER A 72 -14.13 -2.61 -8.95
N GLY A 73 -13.05 -1.84 -8.75
CA GLY A 73 -11.84 -1.89 -9.58
C GLY A 73 -11.95 -1.06 -10.86
N GLU A 74 -13.07 -0.38 -11.11
CA GLU A 74 -13.24 0.52 -12.24
C GLU A 74 -12.40 1.80 -12.06
N VAL A 75 -11.75 2.25 -13.14
CA VAL A 75 -11.00 3.50 -13.13
C VAL A 75 -11.98 4.69 -13.12
N ILE A 76 -11.75 5.60 -12.19
CA ILE A 76 -12.54 6.82 -12.03
C ILE A 76 -11.66 8.07 -12.13
N CYS A 77 -12.23 9.16 -12.62
CA CYS A 77 -11.58 10.46 -12.59
C CYS A 77 -11.56 11.05 -11.17
N GLN A 78 -10.38 11.47 -10.73
CA GLN A 78 -10.23 12.31 -9.53
C GLN A 78 -10.08 13.79 -9.92
N LEU A 79 -9.12 14.11 -10.76
CA LEU A 79 -8.85 15.46 -11.25
C LEU A 79 -9.33 15.71 -12.68
N CYS A 80 -9.56 14.66 -13.48
CA CYS A 80 -10.02 14.78 -14.85
C CYS A 80 -11.54 14.95 -14.94
N THR A 81 -12.03 15.41 -16.09
CA THR A 81 -13.46 15.53 -16.38
C THR A 81 -14.08 14.18 -16.71
N GLU A 82 -13.36 13.35 -17.47
CA GLU A 82 -13.76 12.01 -17.86
C GLU A 82 -12.53 11.10 -18.03
N VAL A 83 -12.69 9.80 -17.83
CA VAL A 83 -11.64 8.82 -18.07
C VAL A 83 -11.36 8.72 -19.57
N PRO A 84 -10.10 8.86 -20.02
CA PRO A 84 -9.76 8.66 -21.44
C PRO A 84 -10.07 7.25 -21.89
N THR A 85 -10.73 7.10 -23.03
CA THR A 85 -11.00 5.82 -23.70
C THR A 85 -10.78 5.95 -25.20
N ILE A 86 -10.63 4.81 -25.88
CA ILE A 86 -10.63 4.78 -27.35
C ILE A 86 -12.01 5.23 -27.87
N ALA A 87 -13.09 4.82 -27.22
CA ALA A 87 -14.46 5.10 -27.64
C ALA A 87 -14.82 6.60 -27.58
N ASN A 88 -14.33 7.35 -26.57
CA ASN A 88 -14.55 8.79 -26.50
C ASN A 88 -13.53 9.62 -27.28
N GLY A 89 -12.61 8.97 -28.02
CA GLY A 89 -11.60 9.60 -28.86
C GLY A 89 -10.45 10.27 -28.09
N ARG A 90 -10.40 10.15 -26.76
CA ARG A 90 -9.34 10.72 -25.93
C ARG A 90 -8.08 9.85 -25.86
N ALA A 91 -8.15 8.61 -26.32
CA ALA A 91 -7.01 7.74 -26.53
C ALA A 91 -7.02 7.17 -27.95
N LYS A 92 -5.86 7.07 -28.56
CA LYS A 92 -5.69 6.47 -29.89
C LYS A 92 -4.36 5.74 -29.99
N VAL A 93 -4.35 4.64 -30.72
CA VAL A 93 -3.13 3.96 -31.15
C VAL A 93 -2.52 4.77 -32.29
N VAL A 94 -1.21 4.99 -32.25
CA VAL A 94 -0.47 5.76 -33.26
C VAL A 94 0.75 4.99 -33.72
N LYS A 95 1.04 5.08 -35.02
CA LYS A 95 2.28 4.54 -35.58
C LYS A 95 3.43 5.50 -35.30
N ARG A 96 4.50 5.00 -34.72
CA ARG A 96 5.69 5.76 -34.37
C ARG A 96 6.66 5.83 -35.55
N ALA A 97 7.64 6.74 -35.48
CA ALA A 97 8.64 6.93 -36.52
C ALA A 97 9.51 5.68 -36.76
N ASP A 98 9.70 4.86 -35.73
CA ASP A 98 10.43 3.60 -35.81
C ASP A 98 9.59 2.42 -36.39
N GLY A 99 8.34 2.69 -36.78
CA GLY A 99 7.40 1.71 -37.32
C GLY A 99 6.63 0.91 -36.27
N THR A 100 6.96 1.05 -34.98
CA THR A 100 6.22 0.42 -33.89
C THR A 100 4.92 1.16 -33.59
N GLU A 101 4.04 0.57 -32.79
CA GLU A 101 2.82 1.20 -32.31
C GLU A 101 2.99 1.73 -30.88
N GLY A 102 2.45 2.91 -30.67
CA GLY A 102 2.33 3.55 -29.35
C GLY A 102 0.93 4.10 -29.15
N MET A 103 0.75 4.97 -28.16
CA MET A 103 -0.54 5.64 -27.92
C MET A 103 -0.37 7.13 -27.67
N GLU A 104 -1.38 7.90 -28.05
CA GLU A 104 -1.62 9.25 -27.53
C GLU A 104 -2.86 9.25 -26.67
N VAL A 105 -2.77 9.84 -25.47
CA VAL A 105 -3.85 9.90 -24.49
C VAL A 105 -4.04 11.35 -24.04
N ILE A 106 -5.25 11.86 -24.11
CA ILE A 106 -5.60 13.22 -23.69
C ILE A 106 -6.38 13.16 -22.38
N PHE A 107 -5.82 13.79 -21.35
CA PHE A 107 -6.51 14.02 -20.08
C PHE A 107 -6.95 15.48 -20.01
N THR A 108 -8.20 15.73 -19.67
CA THR A 108 -8.72 17.08 -19.45
C THR A 108 -8.96 17.30 -17.97
N LEU A 109 -8.25 18.24 -17.36
CA LEU A 109 -8.46 18.66 -15.98
C LEU A 109 -9.85 19.31 -15.83
N LYS A 110 -10.45 19.16 -14.63
CA LYS A 110 -11.60 19.98 -14.22
C LYS A 110 -11.14 21.45 -14.13
N ASP A 111 -12.00 22.37 -14.48
CA ASP A 111 -11.71 23.81 -14.50
C ASP A 111 -11.74 24.50 -13.13
N ASN A 112 -12.18 23.78 -12.12
CA ASN A 112 -12.36 24.27 -10.75
C ASN A 112 -11.35 23.67 -9.75
N LEU A 113 -10.17 23.27 -10.19
CA LEU A 113 -9.10 22.75 -9.36
C LEU A 113 -8.16 23.87 -8.91
N PHE A 114 -7.84 23.91 -7.62
CA PHE A 114 -6.99 24.94 -7.05
C PHE A 114 -5.98 24.33 -6.06
N TRP A 115 -4.80 24.88 -6.05
CA TRP A 115 -3.85 24.74 -4.94
C TRP A 115 -4.40 25.44 -3.70
N ALA A 116 -3.92 25.08 -2.51
CA ALA A 116 -4.43 25.67 -1.27
C ALA A 116 -3.94 27.12 -1.01
N ASP A 117 -3.19 27.71 -1.92
CA ASP A 117 -2.89 29.14 -2.00
C ASP A 117 -3.86 29.90 -2.93
N GLY A 118 -4.81 29.20 -3.56
CA GLY A 118 -5.81 29.76 -4.46
C GLY A 118 -5.40 29.85 -5.91
N LYS A 119 -4.19 29.42 -6.29
CA LYS A 119 -3.79 29.36 -7.70
C LYS A 119 -4.46 28.17 -8.40
N PRO A 120 -4.86 28.32 -9.68
CA PRO A 120 -5.44 27.22 -10.43
C PRO A 120 -4.42 26.11 -10.68
N VAL A 121 -4.88 24.86 -10.66
CA VAL A 121 -4.11 23.71 -11.14
C VAL A 121 -4.24 23.63 -12.65
N THR A 122 -3.12 23.50 -13.34
CA THR A 122 -3.05 23.53 -14.80
C THR A 122 -2.35 22.32 -15.39
N ALA A 123 -2.43 22.17 -16.71
CA ALA A 123 -1.69 21.14 -17.42
C ALA A 123 -0.16 21.24 -17.22
N ASN A 124 0.37 22.45 -16.99
CA ASN A 124 1.79 22.63 -16.71
C ASN A 124 2.23 21.98 -15.39
N ASP A 125 1.35 21.95 -14.38
CA ASP A 125 1.62 21.25 -13.12
C ASP A 125 1.74 19.73 -13.32
N VAL A 126 0.98 19.17 -14.27
CA VAL A 126 1.08 17.74 -14.64
C VAL A 126 2.36 17.47 -15.41
N VAL A 127 2.73 18.35 -16.36
CA VAL A 127 4.01 18.27 -17.09
C VAL A 127 5.18 18.35 -16.12
N PHE A 128 5.14 19.30 -15.19
CA PHE A 128 6.16 19.44 -14.16
C PHE A 128 6.25 18.20 -13.26
N GLY A 129 5.09 17.62 -12.89
CA GLY A 129 5.04 16.33 -12.19
C GLY A 129 5.79 15.22 -12.90
N PHE A 130 5.64 15.14 -14.25
CA PHE A 130 6.38 14.18 -15.07
C PHE A 130 7.89 14.46 -15.11
N GLU A 131 8.31 15.72 -15.24
CA GLU A 131 9.72 16.06 -15.27
C GLU A 131 10.42 15.69 -13.97
N VAL A 132 9.77 15.95 -12.83
CA VAL A 132 10.28 15.54 -11.52
C VAL A 132 10.30 14.02 -11.39
N GLU A 133 9.21 13.33 -11.75
CA GLU A 133 9.18 11.86 -11.73
C GLU A 133 10.30 11.26 -12.55
N LYS A 134 10.52 11.76 -13.76
CA LYS A 134 11.58 11.33 -14.67
C LYS A 134 12.99 11.54 -14.08
N ALA A 135 13.19 12.54 -13.23
CA ALA A 135 14.47 12.79 -12.59
C ALA A 135 14.82 11.75 -11.51
N PHE A 136 13.80 11.19 -10.85
CA PHE A 136 13.97 10.17 -9.80
C PHE A 136 13.76 8.74 -10.29
N SER A 137 12.89 8.56 -11.30
CA SER A 137 12.51 7.26 -11.82
C SER A 137 12.05 7.43 -13.27
N VAL A 138 12.65 6.73 -14.20
CA VAL A 138 12.23 6.82 -15.61
C VAL A 138 11.04 5.89 -15.85
N PRO A 139 9.82 6.42 -16.12
CA PRO A 139 8.70 5.59 -16.53
C PRO A 139 9.04 4.94 -17.89
N PRO A 140 9.23 3.62 -17.98
CA PRO A 140 9.82 3.00 -19.18
C PRO A 140 8.94 3.13 -20.41
N THR A 141 7.64 3.33 -20.24
CA THR A 141 6.64 3.35 -21.32
C THR A 141 6.14 4.73 -21.69
N VAL A 142 6.37 5.76 -20.85
CA VAL A 142 5.98 7.14 -21.18
C VAL A 142 7.09 7.80 -21.98
N GLU A 143 6.74 8.30 -23.17
CA GLU A 143 7.68 9.03 -24.04
C GLU A 143 7.70 10.52 -23.69
N SER A 144 6.52 11.14 -23.59
CA SER A 144 6.38 12.55 -23.25
C SER A 144 5.03 12.87 -22.59
N VAL A 145 5.03 13.95 -21.83
CA VAL A 145 3.83 14.59 -21.30
C VAL A 145 3.88 16.07 -21.71
N GLN A 146 2.83 16.57 -22.35
CA GLN A 146 2.79 17.91 -22.91
C GLN A 146 1.49 18.61 -22.55
N ALA A 147 1.55 19.88 -22.18
CA ALA A 147 0.37 20.73 -22.09
C ALA A 147 -0.07 21.13 -23.52
N VAL A 148 -1.29 20.77 -23.89
CA VAL A 148 -1.92 21.21 -25.16
C VAL A 148 -2.49 22.61 -24.98
N ASP A 149 -3.09 22.84 -23.82
CA ASP A 149 -3.58 24.14 -23.34
C ASP A 149 -3.59 24.11 -21.80
N ALA A 150 -4.25 25.08 -21.16
CA ALA A 150 -4.26 25.19 -19.70
C ALA A 150 -4.89 23.97 -18.98
N LEU A 151 -5.78 23.23 -19.61
CA LEU A 151 -6.53 22.12 -19.01
C LEU A 151 -6.25 20.76 -19.66
N ASN A 152 -5.74 20.75 -20.89
CA ASN A 152 -5.53 19.51 -21.64
C ASN A 152 -4.07 19.06 -21.61
N VAL A 153 -3.85 17.83 -21.16
CA VAL A 153 -2.55 17.16 -21.08
C VAL A 153 -2.52 16.02 -22.07
N LYS A 154 -1.54 16.02 -22.98
CA LYS A 154 -1.26 14.89 -23.86
C LYS A 154 -0.14 14.04 -23.30
N VAL A 155 -0.42 12.76 -23.08
CA VAL A 155 0.55 11.74 -22.74
C VAL A 155 0.84 10.90 -23.97
N THR A 156 2.10 10.79 -24.37
CA THR A 156 2.56 9.90 -25.46
C THR A 156 3.22 8.68 -24.86
N LEU A 157 2.74 7.50 -25.25
CA LEU A 157 3.25 6.21 -24.79
C LEU A 157 4.03 5.53 -25.91
N LYS A 158 5.17 4.90 -25.55
CA LYS A 158 6.04 4.16 -26.48
C LYS A 158 5.43 2.86 -26.97
N ILE A 159 4.47 2.33 -26.24
CA ILE A 159 3.81 1.05 -26.52
C ILE A 159 2.30 1.19 -26.38
N VAL A 160 1.56 0.28 -27.02
CA VAL A 160 0.14 0.10 -26.74
C VAL A 160 0.00 -0.58 -25.37
N ARG A 161 -0.84 -0.01 -24.50
CA ARG A 161 -1.11 -0.60 -23.18
C ARG A 161 -2.55 -0.35 -22.74
N TYR A 162 -3.17 -1.34 -22.12
CA TYR A 162 -4.58 -1.27 -21.71
C TYR A 162 -4.85 -0.27 -20.58
N ASP A 163 -3.84 -0.02 -19.74
CA ASP A 163 -3.91 0.87 -18.58
C ASP A 163 -3.46 2.31 -18.91
N PHE A 164 -3.62 2.69 -20.19
CA PHE A 164 -3.31 4.04 -20.68
C PHE A 164 -4.11 5.13 -19.96
N ASP A 165 -5.28 4.81 -19.43
CA ASP A 165 -6.17 5.68 -18.67
C ASP A 165 -5.60 6.11 -17.29
N ARG A 166 -4.48 5.52 -16.89
CA ARG A 166 -3.72 5.81 -15.66
C ARG A 166 -2.32 6.35 -15.94
N SER A 167 -2.02 6.66 -17.19
CA SER A 167 -0.66 7.03 -17.62
C SER A 167 -0.26 8.47 -17.30
N ALA A 168 -1.20 9.34 -16.92
CA ALA A 168 -0.88 10.72 -16.56
C ALA A 168 -0.28 10.79 -15.13
N PRO A 169 0.86 11.48 -14.95
CA PRO A 169 1.43 11.73 -13.64
C PRO A 169 0.51 12.62 -12.78
N ALA A 170 0.68 12.56 -11.48
CA ALA A 170 0.00 13.49 -10.58
C ALA A 170 0.64 14.89 -10.69
N PRO A 171 -0.17 15.97 -10.64
CA PRO A 171 0.37 17.33 -10.69
C PRO A 171 1.26 17.65 -9.49
N LEU A 172 2.32 18.43 -9.73
CA LEU A 172 3.14 19.10 -8.72
C LEU A 172 3.06 20.60 -8.93
N ALA A 173 3.12 21.38 -7.84
CA ALA A 173 3.01 22.83 -7.86
C ALA A 173 4.19 23.49 -8.61
N GLU A 174 4.09 23.63 -9.91
CA GLU A 174 5.15 24.20 -10.77
C GLU A 174 5.52 25.62 -10.33
N HIS A 175 4.55 26.42 -9.94
CA HIS A 175 4.75 27.79 -9.48
C HIS A 175 5.54 27.94 -8.18
N ILE A 176 5.62 26.87 -7.37
CA ILE A 176 6.40 26.81 -6.11
C ILE A 176 7.71 26.05 -6.33
N GLU A 177 7.61 24.82 -6.83
CA GLU A 177 8.72 23.88 -6.92
C GLU A 177 9.54 24.03 -8.22
N GLY A 178 8.94 24.57 -9.29
CA GLY A 178 9.61 24.72 -10.59
C GLY A 178 10.90 25.55 -10.53
N PRO A 179 10.93 26.74 -9.89
CA PRO A 179 12.16 27.51 -9.72
C PRO A 179 13.23 26.75 -8.93
N ILE A 180 12.84 25.98 -7.90
CA ILE A 180 13.76 25.18 -7.07
C ILE A 180 14.34 24.04 -7.90
N PHE A 181 13.49 23.33 -8.66
CA PHE A 181 13.91 22.23 -9.53
C PHE A 181 14.88 22.69 -10.62
N LYS A 182 14.58 23.82 -11.28
CA LYS A 182 15.45 24.41 -12.33
C LYS A 182 16.79 24.88 -11.79
N ALA A 183 16.85 25.34 -10.53
CA ALA A 183 18.08 25.80 -9.88
C ALA A 183 18.89 24.67 -9.22
N ALA A 184 18.38 23.46 -9.17
CA ALA A 184 19.06 22.33 -8.56
C ALA A 184 20.14 21.75 -9.49
N ALA A 185 21.28 21.39 -8.92
CA ALA A 185 22.38 20.81 -9.68
C ALA A 185 22.09 19.36 -10.15
N ASN A 186 21.28 18.64 -9.42
CA ASN A 186 20.88 17.25 -9.69
C ASN A 186 19.64 16.87 -8.85
N PRO A 187 19.03 15.70 -9.08
CA PRO A 187 17.84 15.28 -8.34
C PRO A 187 18.01 15.23 -6.82
N LEU A 188 19.18 14.81 -6.32
CA LEU A 188 19.45 14.78 -4.88
C LEU A 188 19.46 16.18 -4.27
N ASP A 189 20.11 17.14 -4.94
CA ASP A 189 20.14 18.55 -4.54
C ASP A 189 18.72 19.16 -4.53
N TYR A 190 17.92 18.86 -5.57
CA TYR A 190 16.51 19.25 -5.57
C TYR A 190 15.76 18.68 -4.36
N GLY A 191 15.90 17.38 -4.08
CA GLY A 191 15.23 16.75 -2.95
C GLY A 191 15.56 17.40 -1.59
N GLN A 192 16.80 17.88 -1.43
CA GLN A 192 17.22 18.60 -0.24
C GLN A 192 16.68 20.04 -0.16
N LYS A 193 16.41 20.68 -1.30
CA LYS A 193 15.94 22.07 -1.40
C LYS A 193 14.43 22.19 -1.50
N SER A 194 13.73 21.14 -1.92
CA SER A 194 12.28 21.12 -2.09
C SER A 194 11.53 21.56 -0.84
N LEU A 195 10.52 22.39 -1.02
CA LEU A 195 9.69 22.87 0.08
C LEU A 195 8.79 21.76 0.65
N PHE A 196 8.51 20.69 -0.08
CA PHE A 196 7.87 19.51 0.50
C PHE A 196 8.65 18.97 1.71
N ASN A 197 9.97 19.15 1.73
CA ASN A 197 10.85 18.67 2.81
C ASN A 197 11.27 19.77 3.77
N ARG A 198 11.37 21.01 3.32
CA ARG A 198 11.89 22.12 4.13
C ARG A 198 10.82 22.98 4.77
N LYS A 199 9.67 23.09 4.13
CA LYS A 199 8.53 23.92 4.58
C LYS A 199 7.22 23.31 4.09
N PRO A 200 6.87 22.10 4.53
CA PRO A 200 5.66 21.41 4.07
C PRO A 200 4.36 22.12 4.43
N GLU A 201 4.42 23.14 5.30
CA GLU A 201 3.29 24.01 5.65
C GLU A 201 2.93 25.00 4.54
N GLU A 202 3.76 25.13 3.49
CA GLU A 202 3.48 26.01 2.35
C GLU A 202 2.17 25.61 1.65
N PRO A 203 1.16 26.49 1.66
CA PRO A 203 -0.18 26.12 1.16
C PRO A 203 -0.19 25.70 -0.30
N GLY A 204 0.61 26.37 -1.14
CA GLY A 204 0.66 26.12 -2.57
C GLY A 204 1.20 24.75 -2.99
N LEU A 205 1.69 23.92 -2.05
CA LEU A 205 2.10 22.54 -2.32
C LEU A 205 0.94 21.54 -2.37
N TRP A 206 -0.24 21.91 -1.86
CA TRP A 206 -1.33 20.98 -1.56
C TRP A 206 -2.60 21.33 -2.35
N MET A 207 -3.27 20.33 -2.89
CA MET A 207 -4.48 20.51 -3.68
C MET A 207 -5.61 19.53 -3.30
N GLY A 208 -5.38 18.66 -2.32
CA GLY A 208 -6.38 17.72 -1.80
C GLY A 208 -7.41 18.39 -0.88
N PRO A 209 -8.31 17.61 -0.27
CA PRO A 209 -9.31 18.13 0.68
C PRO A 209 -8.70 18.75 1.93
N TYR A 210 -7.49 18.34 2.29
CA TYR A 210 -6.71 18.92 3.39
C TYR A 210 -5.38 19.47 2.88
N ARG A 211 -4.75 20.34 3.68
CA ARG A 211 -3.37 20.80 3.53
C ARG A 211 -2.61 20.63 4.82
N ILE A 212 -1.31 20.42 4.74
CA ILE A 212 -0.44 20.38 5.93
C ILE A 212 -0.26 21.80 6.47
N THR A 213 -0.38 21.97 7.79
CA THR A 213 -0.20 23.25 8.48
C THR A 213 0.81 23.20 9.60
N GLU A 214 1.21 22.01 10.00
CA GLU A 214 2.23 21.83 11.02
C GLU A 214 2.97 20.53 10.77
N PHE A 215 4.29 20.59 10.74
CA PHE A 215 5.17 19.45 10.65
C PHE A 215 6.20 19.52 11.77
N ARG A 216 6.08 18.66 12.75
CA ARG A 216 7.04 18.51 13.84
C ARG A 216 7.78 17.19 13.65
N PRO A 217 9.04 17.22 13.20
CA PRO A 217 9.80 16.00 12.93
C PRO A 217 9.82 15.06 14.12
N ASN A 218 9.53 13.77 13.86
CA ASN A 218 9.46 12.71 14.88
C ASN A 218 8.45 12.96 16.02
N GLU A 219 7.45 13.83 15.81
CA GLU A 219 6.40 14.11 16.79
C GLU A 219 5.00 14.02 16.15
N SER A 220 4.71 14.90 15.19
CA SER A 220 3.37 14.97 14.61
C SER A 220 3.32 15.69 13.26
N VAL A 221 2.28 15.34 12.47
CA VAL A 221 1.86 16.09 11.29
C VAL A 221 0.41 16.49 11.43
N THR A 222 0.11 17.78 11.28
CA THR A 222 -1.26 18.31 11.36
C THR A 222 -1.74 18.78 10.00
N VAL A 223 -2.96 18.39 9.66
CA VAL A 223 -3.65 18.82 8.45
C VAL A 223 -4.96 19.54 8.82
N VAL A 224 -5.32 20.55 8.03
CA VAL A 224 -6.59 21.28 8.11
C VAL A 224 -7.28 21.32 6.75
N PRO A 225 -8.61 21.57 6.69
CA PRO A 225 -9.31 21.67 5.41
C PRO A 225 -8.66 22.68 4.47
N ASN A 226 -8.53 22.28 3.20
CA ASN A 226 -8.12 23.19 2.14
C ASN A 226 -9.29 24.14 1.79
N PRO A 227 -9.15 25.45 1.94
CA PRO A 227 -10.24 26.40 1.70
C PRO A 227 -10.65 26.47 0.24
N TYR A 228 -9.80 26.03 -0.68
CA TYR A 228 -10.04 26.05 -2.11
C TYR A 228 -10.49 24.68 -2.67
N TRP A 229 -10.62 23.66 -1.81
CA TRP A 229 -11.15 22.37 -2.23
C TRP A 229 -12.62 22.47 -2.68
N LYS A 230 -12.94 21.95 -3.88
CA LYS A 230 -14.28 22.01 -4.50
C LYS A 230 -15.04 20.68 -4.47
N GLY A 231 -14.45 19.63 -3.90
CA GLY A 231 -15.13 18.36 -3.67
C GLY A 231 -16.01 18.37 -2.41
N THR A 232 -16.35 17.18 -1.91
CA THR A 232 -17.07 17.03 -0.64
C THR A 232 -16.34 17.77 0.49
N LYS A 233 -17.05 18.66 1.21
CA LYS A 233 -16.46 19.44 2.28
C LYS A 233 -16.01 18.53 3.44
N PRO A 234 -14.74 18.59 3.84
CA PRO A 234 -14.25 17.85 5.01
C PRO A 234 -15.00 18.21 6.28
N TYR A 235 -15.30 17.21 7.11
CA TYR A 235 -15.98 17.42 8.39
C TYR A 235 -15.01 17.91 9.47
N PHE A 236 -13.88 17.20 9.66
CA PHE A 236 -12.91 17.54 10.70
C PHE A 236 -12.14 18.79 10.33
N GLN A 237 -12.09 19.77 11.25
CA GLN A 237 -11.36 21.02 11.06
C GLN A 237 -9.86 20.84 11.33
N LYS A 238 -9.48 19.76 12.03
CA LYS A 238 -8.09 19.43 12.33
C LYS A 238 -7.94 17.92 12.43
N ILE A 239 -6.95 17.36 11.70
CA ILE A 239 -6.52 15.98 11.89
C ILE A 239 -5.03 15.98 12.20
N THR A 240 -4.62 15.29 13.27
CA THR A 240 -3.23 15.18 13.69
C THR A 240 -2.77 13.73 13.65
N PHE A 241 -1.75 13.44 12.87
CA PHE A 241 -0.99 12.19 12.94
C PHE A 241 0.06 12.33 14.04
N ARG A 242 -0.08 11.57 15.10
CA ARG A 242 0.82 11.62 16.25
C ARG A 242 1.68 10.38 16.30
N LEU A 243 3.01 10.58 16.31
CA LEU A 243 3.95 9.48 16.51
C LEU A 243 3.86 8.97 17.94
N VAL A 244 3.81 7.66 18.09
CA VAL A 244 3.90 6.95 19.38
C VAL A 244 5.03 5.93 19.27
N GLU A 245 5.84 5.82 20.32
CA GLU A 245 7.11 5.12 20.34
C GLU A 245 7.06 3.66 19.80
N ASN A 246 5.99 2.95 20.14
CA ASN A 246 5.79 1.56 19.72
C ASN A 246 4.31 1.15 19.79
N THR A 247 4.01 -0.04 19.28
CA THR A 247 2.63 -0.53 19.18
C THR A 247 1.98 -0.77 20.56
N SER A 248 2.74 -1.14 21.59
CA SER A 248 2.20 -1.31 22.95
C SER A 248 1.81 0.03 23.58
N ALA A 249 2.66 1.05 23.44
CA ALA A 249 2.33 2.42 23.85
C ALA A 249 1.16 2.98 23.03
N LEU A 250 1.09 2.67 21.72
CA LEU A 250 -0.02 3.07 20.86
C LEU A 250 -1.33 2.47 21.33
N GLN A 251 -1.36 1.19 21.67
CA GLN A 251 -2.52 0.52 22.23
C GLN A 251 -2.98 1.17 23.55
N ALA A 252 -2.05 1.48 24.45
CA ALA A 252 -2.35 2.16 25.71
C ALA A 252 -2.93 3.58 25.47
N ASN A 253 -2.35 4.35 24.53
CA ASN A 253 -2.85 5.68 24.17
C ASN A 253 -4.27 5.62 23.58
N LEU A 254 -4.57 4.62 22.74
CA LEU A 254 -5.90 4.42 22.19
C LEU A 254 -6.93 4.09 23.29
N LEU A 255 -6.58 3.16 24.19
CA LEU A 255 -7.47 2.79 25.31
C LEU A 255 -7.71 3.94 26.30
N ALA A 256 -6.71 4.81 26.49
CA ALA A 256 -6.80 6.01 27.32
C ALA A 256 -7.50 7.19 26.61
N GLY A 257 -7.82 7.09 25.31
CA GLY A 257 -8.41 8.18 24.53
C GLY A 257 -7.43 9.31 24.20
N ALA A 258 -6.12 9.09 24.32
CA ALA A 258 -5.08 10.05 23.95
C ALA A 258 -4.87 10.12 22.42
N VAL A 259 -5.28 9.08 21.70
CA VAL A 259 -5.51 9.05 20.25
C VAL A 259 -6.91 8.50 20.00
N ASP A 260 -7.56 8.97 18.93
CA ASP A 260 -8.95 8.58 18.63
C ASP A 260 -8.99 7.28 17.81
N THR A 261 -8.05 7.12 16.89
CA THR A 261 -7.88 5.93 16.06
C THR A 261 -6.39 5.73 15.76
N VAL A 262 -6.04 4.68 15.03
CA VAL A 262 -4.65 4.35 14.71
C VAL A 262 -4.48 4.17 13.21
N GLY A 263 -3.25 4.32 12.73
CA GLY A 263 -2.89 3.96 11.37
C GLY A 263 -3.17 2.49 11.08
N SER A 264 -3.31 2.14 9.81
CA SER A 264 -3.55 0.77 9.38
C SER A 264 -2.26 0.06 8.97
N GLY A 265 -2.27 -1.25 8.97
CA GLY A 265 -1.12 -2.06 8.57
C GLY A 265 0.13 -1.81 9.43
N ASN A 266 1.27 -1.65 8.79
CA ASN A 266 2.57 -1.52 9.46
C ASN A 266 2.80 -0.18 10.19
N ILE A 267 1.89 0.77 10.06
CA ILE A 267 1.97 2.08 10.77
C ILE A 267 1.06 2.18 11.99
N GLY A 268 0.31 1.11 12.31
CA GLY A 268 -0.63 1.04 13.42
C GLY A 268 -0.35 -0.10 14.38
N LEU A 269 -1.41 -0.66 14.94
CA LEU A 269 -1.36 -1.85 15.79
C LEU A 269 -1.14 -3.10 14.96
N THR A 270 -0.50 -4.10 15.56
CA THR A 270 -0.35 -5.42 14.93
C THR A 270 -1.67 -6.20 14.92
N LEU A 271 -1.80 -7.19 14.04
CA LEU A 271 -3.03 -7.98 13.94
C LEU A 271 -3.37 -8.71 15.26
N ASP A 272 -2.37 -9.27 15.93
CA ASP A 272 -2.55 -9.93 17.22
C ASP A 272 -3.05 -8.96 18.31
N GLN A 273 -2.57 -7.71 18.31
CA GLN A 273 -3.10 -6.66 19.19
C GLN A 273 -4.56 -6.33 18.85
N HIS A 274 -4.91 -6.21 17.57
CA HIS A 274 -6.31 -6.01 17.15
C HIS A 274 -7.19 -7.17 17.66
N LEU A 275 -6.77 -8.42 17.47
CA LEU A 275 -7.52 -9.59 17.89
C LEU A 275 -7.65 -9.69 19.42
N ALA A 276 -6.59 -9.32 20.16
CA ALA A 276 -6.61 -9.27 21.62
C ALA A 276 -7.56 -8.18 22.15
N MET A 277 -7.47 -6.97 21.58
CA MET A 277 -8.34 -5.84 21.95
C MET A 277 -9.80 -6.11 21.60
N MET A 278 -10.09 -6.78 20.48
CA MET A 278 -11.44 -7.15 20.10
C MET A 278 -12.12 -8.06 21.16
N LYS A 279 -11.35 -8.91 21.83
CA LYS A 279 -11.86 -9.76 22.93
C LYS A 279 -12.11 -8.99 24.23
N THR A 280 -11.32 -7.93 24.50
CA THR A 280 -11.35 -7.22 25.78
C THR A 280 -12.08 -5.89 25.73
N SER A 281 -12.26 -5.31 24.54
CA SER A 281 -12.81 -3.96 24.33
C SER A 281 -13.66 -3.87 23.06
N GLY A 282 -14.24 -5.00 22.61
CA GLY A 282 -15.00 -5.11 21.38
C GLY A 282 -16.25 -4.24 21.32
N ASP A 283 -16.80 -3.90 22.47
CA ASP A 283 -17.97 -3.02 22.64
C ASP A 283 -17.65 -1.52 22.46
N LYS A 284 -16.38 -1.12 22.61
CA LYS A 284 -15.93 0.30 22.53
C LYS A 284 -15.63 0.79 21.13
N TYR A 285 -15.30 -0.13 20.22
CA TYR A 285 -14.82 0.17 18.88
C TYR A 285 -15.61 -0.59 17.82
N ASP A 286 -15.60 -0.05 16.60
CA ASP A 286 -15.95 -0.78 15.39
C ASP A 286 -14.67 -1.38 14.81
N TRP A 287 -14.75 -2.62 14.35
CA TRP A 287 -13.63 -3.39 13.82
C TRP A 287 -13.91 -3.75 12.37
N ALA A 288 -12.94 -3.47 11.50
CA ALA A 288 -13.00 -3.94 10.13
C ALA A 288 -11.71 -4.69 9.76
N PHE A 289 -11.87 -5.78 9.04
CA PHE A 289 -10.80 -6.59 8.49
C PHE A 289 -11.01 -6.61 6.98
N VAL A 290 -10.19 -5.85 6.27
CA VAL A 290 -10.32 -5.67 4.82
C VAL A 290 -9.23 -6.48 4.14
N PRO A 291 -9.58 -7.50 3.34
CA PRO A 291 -8.58 -8.23 2.56
C PRO A 291 -7.76 -7.28 1.69
N SER A 292 -6.45 -7.40 1.73
CA SER A 292 -5.57 -6.64 0.85
C SER A 292 -5.49 -7.36 -0.49
N VAL A 293 -6.43 -7.08 -1.36
CA VAL A 293 -6.50 -7.73 -2.69
C VAL A 293 -5.35 -7.34 -3.62
N ALA A 294 -4.56 -6.34 -3.26
CA ALA A 294 -3.40 -5.88 -4.01
C ALA A 294 -2.06 -6.27 -3.37
N SER A 295 -2.08 -7.12 -2.35
CA SER A 295 -0.86 -7.55 -1.66
C SER A 295 -0.90 -9.03 -1.38
N TYR A 296 0.24 -9.69 -1.42
CA TYR A 296 0.39 -11.09 -1.04
C TYR A 296 1.74 -11.33 -0.36
N GLU A 297 1.75 -12.23 0.60
CA GLU A 297 2.98 -12.71 1.26
C GLU A 297 3.45 -13.98 0.59
N HIS A 298 4.73 -14.09 0.34
CA HIS A 298 5.34 -15.19 -0.40
C HIS A 298 6.79 -15.42 0.03
N LEU A 299 7.36 -16.54 -0.45
CA LEU A 299 8.79 -16.78 -0.43
C LEU A 299 9.31 -16.62 -1.86
N ALA A 300 10.08 -15.58 -2.12
CA ALA A 300 10.79 -15.43 -3.39
C ALA A 300 11.88 -16.50 -3.50
N VAL A 301 11.96 -17.16 -4.66
CA VAL A 301 12.87 -18.28 -4.91
C VAL A 301 14.12 -17.79 -5.62
N GLN A 302 15.33 -18.16 -5.16
CA GLN A 302 16.57 -17.87 -5.88
C GLN A 302 16.79 -18.88 -7.01
N PHE A 303 16.58 -18.49 -8.27
CA PHE A 303 16.72 -19.36 -9.43
C PHE A 303 18.19 -19.69 -9.77
N ASP A 304 19.16 -18.90 -9.32
CA ASP A 304 20.58 -19.23 -9.48
C ASP A 304 21.03 -20.29 -8.47
N HIS A 305 20.20 -20.66 -7.51
CA HIS A 305 20.49 -21.73 -6.55
C HIS A 305 20.23 -23.10 -7.21
N PRO A 306 21.24 -23.98 -7.32
CA PRO A 306 21.13 -25.24 -8.10
C PRO A 306 19.96 -26.13 -7.69
N LEU A 307 19.68 -26.24 -6.39
CA LEU A 307 18.59 -27.06 -5.87
C LEU A 307 17.21 -26.46 -6.13
N LEU A 308 17.10 -25.14 -6.20
CA LEU A 308 15.86 -24.42 -6.46
C LEU A 308 15.59 -24.22 -7.96
N ALA A 309 16.59 -24.40 -8.82
CA ALA A 309 16.40 -24.48 -10.28
C ALA A 309 15.51 -25.70 -10.66
N GLU A 310 15.54 -26.77 -9.84
CA GLU A 310 14.70 -27.95 -10.03
C GLU A 310 13.23 -27.66 -9.66
N LYS A 311 12.33 -27.70 -10.67
CA LYS A 311 10.90 -27.40 -10.50
C LYS A 311 10.23 -28.28 -9.44
N LYS A 312 10.54 -29.58 -9.41
CA LYS A 312 9.94 -30.51 -8.45
C LYS A 312 10.27 -30.16 -7.00
N VAL A 313 11.46 -29.57 -6.74
CA VAL A 313 11.82 -29.08 -5.41
C VAL A 313 10.93 -27.91 -5.00
N ARG A 314 10.68 -26.96 -5.90
CA ARG A 314 9.79 -25.82 -5.61
C ARG A 314 8.35 -26.26 -5.37
N GLN A 315 7.85 -27.20 -6.21
CA GLN A 315 6.52 -27.78 -6.03
C GLN A 315 6.40 -28.56 -4.71
N ALA A 316 7.44 -29.30 -4.33
CA ALA A 316 7.46 -30.01 -3.06
C ALA A 316 7.48 -29.05 -1.86
N ILE A 317 8.19 -27.93 -1.94
CA ILE A 317 8.16 -26.88 -0.91
C ILE A 317 6.74 -26.31 -0.78
N GLN A 318 6.09 -25.94 -1.89
CA GLN A 318 4.73 -25.40 -1.88
C GLN A 318 3.71 -26.38 -1.25
N MET A 319 3.81 -27.68 -1.60
CA MET A 319 2.96 -28.75 -1.04
C MET A 319 3.34 -29.13 0.40
N GLY A 320 4.54 -28.80 0.83
CA GLY A 320 5.07 -29.08 2.17
C GLY A 320 4.62 -28.12 3.25
N ILE A 321 4.05 -26.97 2.86
CA ILE A 321 3.62 -25.92 3.80
C ILE A 321 2.10 -25.99 4.00
N ASP A 322 1.67 -26.30 5.22
CA ASP A 322 0.25 -26.25 5.61
C ASP A 322 -0.19 -24.81 5.86
N ARG A 323 -0.47 -24.10 4.76
CA ARG A 323 -0.86 -22.70 4.78
C ARG A 323 -2.21 -22.48 5.47
N LYS A 324 -3.12 -23.47 5.43
CA LYS A 324 -4.43 -23.39 6.14
C LYS A 324 -4.21 -23.40 7.65
N THR A 325 -3.41 -24.33 8.17
CA THR A 325 -3.06 -24.35 9.59
C THR A 325 -2.29 -23.09 9.99
N LEU A 326 -1.37 -22.60 9.17
CA LEU A 326 -0.64 -21.36 9.40
C LEU A 326 -1.63 -20.18 9.55
N VAL A 327 -2.53 -19.99 8.58
CA VAL A 327 -3.54 -18.91 8.61
C VAL A 327 -4.48 -19.04 9.81
N SER A 328 -4.91 -20.24 10.15
CA SER A 328 -5.84 -20.44 11.26
C SER A 328 -5.18 -20.19 12.63
N LYS A 329 -3.94 -20.64 12.82
CA LYS A 329 -3.25 -20.60 14.13
C LYS A 329 -2.59 -19.26 14.42
N ILE A 330 -1.99 -18.62 13.40
CA ILE A 330 -1.29 -17.34 13.55
C ILE A 330 -2.28 -16.17 13.37
N PHE A 331 -3.15 -16.23 12.36
CA PHE A 331 -4.00 -15.10 11.98
C PHE A 331 -5.49 -15.25 12.35
N GLY A 332 -5.87 -16.31 13.10
CA GLY A 332 -7.25 -16.51 13.53
C GLY A 332 -8.26 -16.53 12.37
N ASN A 333 -7.87 -17.07 11.21
CA ASN A 333 -8.63 -17.09 9.95
C ASN A 333 -9.00 -15.68 9.41
N LYS A 334 -8.21 -14.66 9.73
CA LYS A 334 -8.42 -13.30 9.19
C LYS A 334 -7.67 -13.05 7.89
N PHE A 335 -6.70 -13.90 7.58
CA PHE A 335 -6.00 -13.89 6.30
C PHE A 335 -6.55 -14.99 5.40
N GLU A 336 -6.34 -14.87 4.09
CA GLU A 336 -6.77 -15.86 3.11
C GLU A 336 -5.55 -16.60 2.56
N VAL A 337 -5.65 -17.93 2.36
CA VAL A 337 -4.57 -18.69 1.71
C VAL A 337 -4.42 -18.21 0.27
N SER A 338 -3.18 -17.97 -0.15
CA SER A 338 -2.86 -17.60 -1.52
C SER A 338 -2.32 -18.79 -2.31
N ASP A 339 -2.87 -19.02 -3.49
CA ASP A 339 -2.35 -19.96 -4.50
C ASP A 339 -1.69 -19.25 -5.68
N SER A 340 -1.67 -17.92 -5.67
CA SER A 340 -1.16 -17.06 -6.73
C SER A 340 -0.86 -15.66 -6.19
N PHE A 341 -0.07 -14.87 -6.92
CA PHE A 341 0.11 -13.45 -6.66
C PHE A 341 -1.18 -12.63 -6.88
N LYS A 342 -2.15 -13.16 -7.63
CA LYS A 342 -3.38 -12.48 -8.01
C LYS A 342 -4.56 -12.95 -7.17
N HIS A 343 -5.21 -12.00 -6.50
CA HIS A 343 -6.38 -12.29 -5.68
C HIS A 343 -7.59 -12.70 -6.55
N PRO A 344 -8.45 -13.65 -6.10
CA PRO A 344 -9.60 -14.13 -6.88
C PRO A 344 -10.61 -13.06 -7.32
N THR A 345 -10.68 -11.93 -6.64
CA THR A 345 -11.59 -10.82 -7.00
C THR A 345 -11.03 -9.89 -8.07
N GLN A 346 -9.75 -10.04 -8.45
CA GLN A 346 -9.12 -9.17 -9.44
C GLN A 346 -9.46 -9.58 -10.88
N PHE A 347 -9.48 -8.59 -11.79
CA PHE A 347 -9.61 -8.86 -13.22
C PHE A 347 -8.57 -9.86 -13.71
N GLY A 348 -8.99 -10.80 -14.55
CA GLY A 348 -8.10 -11.81 -15.17
C GLY A 348 -7.77 -12.99 -14.25
N TRP A 349 -8.31 -13.05 -13.03
CA TRP A 349 -8.26 -14.28 -12.24
C TRP A 349 -8.96 -15.43 -12.98
N ASP A 350 -8.40 -16.61 -12.89
CA ASP A 350 -8.95 -17.84 -13.45
C ASP A 350 -8.86 -18.97 -12.42
N SER A 351 -10.01 -19.52 -12.04
CA SER A 351 -10.09 -20.57 -11.01
C SER A 351 -9.61 -21.94 -11.49
N SER A 352 -9.33 -22.10 -12.79
CA SER A 352 -8.79 -23.34 -13.36
C SER A 352 -7.26 -23.48 -13.26
N ILE A 353 -6.58 -22.50 -12.65
CA ILE A 353 -5.12 -22.59 -12.43
C ILE A 353 -4.77 -23.81 -11.60
N LYS A 354 -3.60 -24.38 -11.87
CA LYS A 354 -3.06 -25.46 -11.06
C LYS A 354 -2.77 -24.95 -9.65
N VAL A 355 -3.30 -25.64 -8.65
CA VAL A 355 -3.04 -25.37 -7.24
C VAL A 355 -2.29 -26.53 -6.58
N TYR A 356 -1.54 -26.22 -5.53
CA TYR A 356 -0.74 -27.19 -4.78
C TYR A 356 -1.24 -27.23 -3.33
N PRO A 357 -2.23 -28.07 -3.00
CA PRO A 357 -2.68 -28.25 -1.65
C PRO A 357 -1.59 -28.86 -0.77
N TYR A 358 -1.70 -28.66 0.53
CA TYR A 358 -0.82 -29.34 1.49
C TYR A 358 -0.93 -30.85 1.34
N ASP A 359 0.13 -31.48 0.87
CA ASP A 359 0.26 -32.94 0.71
C ASP A 359 1.72 -33.37 0.92
N PRO A 360 2.13 -33.61 2.17
CA PRO A 360 3.50 -33.99 2.48
C PRO A 360 3.90 -35.35 1.86
N LYS A 361 2.94 -36.22 1.54
CA LYS A 361 3.22 -37.50 0.88
C LYS A 361 3.59 -37.27 -0.60
N ALA A 362 2.81 -36.48 -1.32
CA ALA A 362 3.12 -36.13 -2.71
C ALA A 362 4.40 -35.27 -2.79
N ALA A 363 4.63 -34.37 -1.82
CA ALA A 363 5.88 -33.60 -1.74
C ALA A 363 7.12 -34.50 -1.65
N ARG A 364 7.09 -35.53 -0.77
CA ARG A 364 8.19 -36.52 -0.69
C ARG A 364 8.38 -37.29 -1.99
N ALA A 365 7.30 -37.64 -2.68
CA ALA A 365 7.39 -38.34 -3.96
C ALA A 365 8.09 -37.47 -5.01
N LEU A 366 7.73 -36.16 -5.10
CA LEU A 366 8.39 -35.21 -6.00
C LEU A 366 9.88 -35.05 -5.69
N LEU A 367 10.25 -35.00 -4.40
CA LEU A 367 11.68 -34.94 -4.00
C LEU A 367 12.44 -36.22 -4.37
N ALA A 368 11.80 -37.37 -4.20
CA ALA A 368 12.41 -38.66 -4.63
C ALA A 368 12.58 -38.72 -6.16
N GLU A 369 11.59 -38.26 -6.92
CA GLU A 369 11.66 -38.14 -8.39
C GLU A 369 12.72 -37.13 -8.84
N ALA A 370 13.01 -36.11 -8.04
CA ALA A 370 14.09 -35.16 -8.27
C ALA A 370 15.49 -35.73 -7.86
N GLY A 371 15.54 -37.01 -7.44
CA GLY A 371 16.77 -37.71 -7.12
C GLY A 371 17.28 -37.53 -5.68
N PHE A 372 16.42 -37.00 -4.79
CA PHE A 372 16.76 -36.86 -3.37
C PHE A 372 16.45 -38.12 -2.57
N ARG A 373 17.30 -38.42 -1.60
CA ARG A 373 17.15 -39.56 -0.68
C ARG A 373 17.50 -39.12 0.75
N PRO A 374 16.97 -39.79 1.78
CA PRO A 374 17.31 -39.45 3.17
C PRO A 374 18.81 -39.59 3.44
N GLY A 375 19.42 -38.57 4.04
CA GLY A 375 20.76 -38.61 4.63
C GLY A 375 20.74 -39.25 6.03
N ALA A 376 21.89 -39.36 6.65
CA ALA A 376 22.05 -40.02 7.95
C ALA A 376 21.27 -39.33 9.10
N ASP A 377 21.04 -38.05 9.00
CA ASP A 377 20.29 -37.21 9.97
C ASP A 377 18.86 -36.91 9.55
N GLY A 378 18.37 -37.56 8.49
CA GLY A 378 17.02 -37.38 7.97
C GLY A 378 16.88 -36.22 6.99
N ILE A 379 17.89 -35.36 6.82
CA ILE A 379 17.87 -34.33 5.78
C ILE A 379 18.22 -34.97 4.44
N LEU A 380 17.46 -34.59 3.41
CA LEU A 380 17.60 -35.14 2.07
C LEU A 380 18.93 -34.71 1.43
N VAL A 381 19.52 -35.65 0.66
CA VAL A 381 20.71 -35.40 -0.15
C VAL A 381 20.46 -35.84 -1.59
N ASN A 382 21.04 -35.13 -2.55
CA ASN A 382 20.98 -35.52 -3.96
C ASN A 382 22.06 -36.58 -4.31
N ALA A 383 22.12 -36.99 -5.57
CA ALA A 383 23.08 -37.98 -6.04
C ALA A 383 24.55 -37.59 -5.88
N LYS A 384 24.83 -36.28 -5.75
CA LYS A 384 26.18 -35.74 -5.50
C LYS A 384 26.52 -35.65 -4.00
N GLY A 385 25.58 -36.02 -3.11
CA GLY A 385 25.72 -35.87 -1.67
C GLY A 385 25.45 -34.46 -1.14
N GLU A 386 24.96 -33.56 -1.98
CA GLU A 386 24.60 -32.21 -1.56
C GLU A 386 23.30 -32.24 -0.76
N ARG A 387 23.32 -31.63 0.42
CA ARG A 387 22.15 -31.54 1.33
C ARG A 387 21.10 -30.59 0.77
N LEU A 388 19.83 -30.94 0.92
CA LEU A 388 18.72 -30.04 0.65
C LEU A 388 18.56 -29.06 1.84
N SER A 389 19.46 -28.10 1.88
CA SER A 389 19.53 -27.04 2.90
C SER A 389 19.43 -25.68 2.23
N LEU A 390 18.48 -24.85 2.69
CA LEU A 390 18.14 -23.56 2.11
C LEU A 390 18.13 -22.48 3.18
N ASP A 391 18.69 -21.32 2.87
CA ASP A 391 18.50 -20.14 3.69
C ASP A 391 17.05 -19.62 3.53
N LEU A 392 16.47 -19.14 4.61
CA LEU A 392 15.23 -18.36 4.62
C LEU A 392 15.52 -17.01 5.26
N VAL A 393 15.46 -15.96 4.45
CA VAL A 393 15.74 -14.59 4.88
C VAL A 393 14.43 -13.83 5.03
N SER A 394 14.30 -13.00 6.05
CA SER A 394 13.21 -12.05 6.20
C SER A 394 13.66 -10.82 6.99
N THR A 395 12.72 -9.89 7.24
CA THR A 395 13.01 -8.68 8.02
C THR A 395 13.05 -8.99 9.52
N SER A 396 14.17 -8.70 10.17
CA SER A 396 14.32 -8.83 11.63
C SER A 396 13.38 -7.87 12.36
N GLY A 397 12.83 -8.32 13.49
CA GLY A 397 11.90 -7.55 14.31
C GLY A 397 10.45 -7.58 13.81
N ASN A 398 10.16 -8.29 12.72
CA ASN A 398 8.79 -8.60 12.32
C ASN A 398 8.33 -9.91 12.97
N ARG A 399 7.77 -9.81 14.16
CA ARG A 399 7.36 -10.97 14.96
C ARG A 399 6.43 -11.94 14.21
N ILE A 400 5.58 -11.42 13.33
CA ILE A 400 4.65 -12.26 12.57
C ILE A 400 5.43 -13.15 11.60
N ARG A 401 6.36 -12.58 10.82
CA ARG A 401 7.22 -13.35 9.92
C ARG A 401 8.09 -14.33 10.67
N GLU A 402 8.68 -13.91 11.81
CA GLU A 402 9.47 -14.80 12.65
C GLU A 402 8.69 -16.04 13.13
N LEU A 403 7.38 -15.91 13.39
CA LEU A 403 6.52 -17.06 13.72
C LEU A 403 6.22 -17.91 12.48
N VAL A 404 5.95 -17.28 11.34
CA VAL A 404 5.69 -17.97 10.07
C VAL A 404 6.89 -18.80 9.65
N GLU A 405 8.10 -18.22 9.70
CA GLU A 405 9.37 -18.89 9.40
C GLU A 405 9.60 -20.14 10.27
N GLN A 406 9.33 -20.07 11.56
CA GLN A 406 9.48 -21.21 12.48
C GLN A 406 8.50 -22.35 12.14
N VAL A 407 7.27 -22.02 11.74
CA VAL A 407 6.29 -23.00 11.27
C VAL A 407 6.78 -23.64 9.97
N ILE A 408 7.20 -22.83 8.99
CA ILE A 408 7.73 -23.30 7.70
C ILE A 408 8.96 -24.20 7.94
N GLN A 409 9.92 -23.76 8.77
CA GLN A 409 11.10 -24.55 9.12
C GLN A 409 10.72 -25.93 9.68
N THR A 410 9.77 -25.95 10.61
CA THR A 410 9.30 -27.21 11.24
C THR A 410 8.65 -28.14 10.22
N GLN A 411 7.76 -27.61 9.38
CA GLN A 411 7.04 -28.41 8.38
C GLN A 411 7.96 -28.94 7.29
N LEU A 412 8.86 -28.12 6.77
CA LEU A 412 9.81 -28.54 5.74
C LEU A 412 10.88 -29.50 6.28
N LYS A 413 11.31 -29.36 7.54
CA LYS A 413 12.18 -30.34 8.20
C LYS A 413 11.54 -31.73 8.26
N ALA A 414 10.22 -31.81 8.49
CA ALA A 414 9.49 -33.08 8.46
C ALA A 414 9.51 -33.75 7.09
N LEU A 415 9.78 -33.00 6.02
CA LEU A 415 9.99 -33.52 4.65
C LEU A 415 11.47 -33.85 4.36
N GLY A 416 12.38 -33.53 5.28
CA GLY A 416 13.82 -33.66 5.08
C GLY A 416 14.46 -32.45 4.39
N ILE A 417 13.79 -31.30 4.36
CA ILE A 417 14.33 -30.03 3.86
C ILE A 417 14.81 -29.21 5.06
N GLU A 418 16.09 -28.89 5.10
CA GLU A 418 16.65 -28.03 6.14
C GLU A 418 16.46 -26.55 5.77
N ILE A 419 15.88 -25.78 6.68
CA ILE A 419 15.72 -24.31 6.56
C ILE A 419 16.59 -23.63 7.62
N VAL A 420 17.46 -22.73 7.16
CA VAL A 420 18.32 -21.91 8.02
C VAL A 420 17.78 -20.47 8.00
N ILE A 421 17.15 -20.05 9.10
CA ILE A 421 16.58 -18.71 9.23
C ILE A 421 17.71 -17.68 9.39
N LYS A 422 17.69 -16.62 8.58
CA LYS A 422 18.70 -15.54 8.53
C LYS A 422 18.02 -14.18 8.38
N ASN A 423 17.47 -13.66 9.47
CA ASN A 423 16.75 -12.39 9.42
C ASN A 423 17.69 -11.20 9.44
N GLU A 424 17.38 -10.19 8.62
CA GLU A 424 18.16 -8.98 8.41
C GLU A 424 17.33 -7.73 8.69
N PRO A 425 17.94 -6.60 9.09
CA PRO A 425 17.24 -5.32 9.10
C PRO A 425 16.65 -5.00 7.72
N ALA A 426 15.41 -4.50 7.66
CA ALA A 426 14.70 -4.24 6.41
C ALA A 426 15.52 -3.43 5.39
N ARG A 427 16.29 -2.44 5.86
CA ARG A 427 17.17 -1.63 5.01
C ARG A 427 18.26 -2.48 4.33
N VAL A 428 18.81 -3.47 5.02
CA VAL A 428 19.83 -4.38 4.46
C VAL A 428 19.17 -5.34 3.49
N MET A 429 18.10 -5.99 3.91
CA MET A 429 17.39 -6.98 3.09
C MET A 429 16.93 -6.39 1.74
N PHE A 430 16.23 -5.26 1.76
CA PHE A 430 15.72 -4.65 0.52
C PHE A 430 16.79 -3.85 -0.25
N GLY A 431 17.68 -3.15 0.46
CA GLY A 431 18.69 -2.28 -0.17
C GLY A 431 19.89 -3.02 -0.74
N GLU A 432 20.25 -4.17 -0.17
CA GLU A 432 21.44 -4.95 -0.56
C GLU A 432 21.09 -6.37 -0.96
N THR A 433 20.59 -7.19 -0.03
CA THR A 433 20.42 -8.63 -0.20
C THR A 433 19.50 -8.99 -1.39
N LEU A 434 18.30 -8.42 -1.46
CA LEU A 434 17.38 -8.60 -2.58
C LEU A 434 17.86 -7.88 -3.83
N ARG A 435 18.20 -6.60 -3.70
CA ARG A 435 18.59 -5.77 -4.84
C ARG A 435 19.81 -6.33 -5.57
N ARG A 436 20.79 -6.88 -4.86
CA ARG A 436 21.98 -7.51 -5.45
C ARG A 436 21.84 -9.01 -5.61
N ARG A 437 20.69 -9.56 -5.29
CA ARG A 437 20.36 -10.99 -5.39
C ARG A 437 21.34 -11.88 -4.63
N GLN A 438 21.77 -11.43 -3.43
CA GLN A 438 22.79 -12.08 -2.60
C GLN A 438 22.21 -13.04 -1.55
N PHE A 439 21.04 -13.60 -1.78
CA PHE A 439 20.43 -14.61 -0.91
C PHE A 439 20.61 -16.03 -1.49
N LYS A 440 20.68 -17.02 -0.59
CA LYS A 440 20.99 -18.43 -0.95
C LYS A 440 19.81 -19.35 -0.61
N GLY A 441 18.66 -19.11 -1.21
CA GLY A 441 17.48 -19.91 -0.93
C GLY A 441 16.19 -19.16 -1.16
N LEU A 442 15.52 -18.84 -0.08
CA LEU A 442 14.19 -18.23 -0.05
C LEU A 442 14.23 -16.87 0.69
N VAL A 443 13.37 -15.94 0.29
CA VAL A 443 13.19 -14.67 1.03
C VAL A 443 11.71 -14.44 1.24
N GLU A 444 11.29 -14.29 2.51
CA GLU A 444 9.90 -13.96 2.88
C GLU A 444 9.69 -12.45 2.90
N PHE A 445 8.75 -11.97 2.12
CA PHE A 445 8.27 -10.60 2.16
C PHE A 445 6.91 -10.45 1.47
N GLN A 446 6.25 -9.33 1.76
CA GLN A 446 5.02 -8.94 1.08
C GLN A 446 5.34 -8.18 -0.21
N THR A 447 4.70 -8.55 -1.29
CA THR A 447 4.67 -7.77 -2.53
C THR A 447 3.34 -7.06 -2.65
N ASP A 448 3.40 -5.76 -2.98
CA ASP A 448 2.23 -4.94 -3.30
C ASP A 448 2.16 -4.76 -4.81
N ALA A 449 1.11 -5.30 -5.43
CA ALA A 449 0.83 -5.15 -6.84
C ALA A 449 -0.44 -4.29 -7.01
N PRO A 450 -0.37 -3.15 -7.70
CA PRO A 450 -1.55 -2.33 -7.94
C PRO A 450 -2.66 -3.14 -8.61
N LEU A 451 -3.92 -2.77 -8.32
CA LEU A 451 -5.07 -3.42 -8.95
C LEU A 451 -4.96 -3.37 -10.48
N ASP A 452 -5.30 -4.49 -11.11
CA ASP A 452 -5.26 -4.66 -12.57
C ASP A 452 -3.92 -4.18 -13.18
N SER A 453 -2.80 -4.54 -12.56
CA SER A 453 -1.45 -4.24 -13.06
C SER A 453 -0.79 -5.51 -13.54
N VAL A 454 -0.27 -5.51 -14.77
CA VAL A 454 0.56 -6.62 -15.27
C VAL A 454 1.85 -6.67 -14.45
N PRO A 455 2.23 -7.84 -13.91
CA PRO A 455 3.38 -7.98 -13.00
C PRO A 455 4.72 -8.00 -13.75
N TYR A 456 4.88 -7.11 -14.74
CA TYR A 456 6.05 -6.99 -15.58
C TYR A 456 7.34 -6.81 -14.79
N ILE A 457 7.32 -5.90 -13.81
CA ILE A 457 8.50 -5.56 -13.01
C ILE A 457 8.97 -6.73 -12.13
N TYR A 458 8.11 -7.71 -11.85
CA TYR A 458 8.42 -8.85 -10.99
C TYR A 458 8.84 -10.09 -11.77
N TYR A 459 8.31 -10.31 -13.01
CA TYR A 459 8.50 -11.58 -13.71
C TYR A 459 9.20 -11.46 -15.07
N HIS A 460 9.23 -10.27 -15.70
CA HIS A 460 9.91 -10.13 -16.99
C HIS A 460 11.43 -10.26 -16.83
N SER A 461 12.07 -10.93 -17.77
CA SER A 461 13.51 -11.25 -17.69
C SER A 461 14.43 -10.03 -17.76
N ASP A 462 14.02 -8.91 -18.40
CA ASP A 462 14.78 -7.66 -18.41
C ASP A 462 14.75 -6.90 -17.08
N GLN A 463 13.83 -7.28 -16.16
CA GLN A 463 13.69 -6.70 -14.82
C GLN A 463 14.55 -7.40 -13.76
N ILE A 464 15.42 -8.31 -14.17
CA ILE A 464 16.39 -8.95 -13.28
C ILE A 464 17.49 -7.95 -12.91
N PRO A 465 17.65 -7.59 -11.62
CA PRO A 465 18.71 -6.69 -11.19
C PRO A 465 20.10 -7.24 -11.53
N SER A 466 20.93 -6.39 -12.12
CA SER A 466 22.30 -6.73 -12.53
C SER A 466 23.16 -5.47 -12.63
N GLU A 467 24.47 -5.60 -12.74
CA GLU A 467 25.37 -4.46 -12.98
C GLU A 467 25.01 -3.68 -14.26
N LYS A 468 24.55 -4.39 -15.31
CA LYS A 468 24.20 -3.79 -16.60
C LYS A 468 23.06 -2.77 -16.50
N ASN A 469 22.12 -2.97 -15.56
CA ASN A 469 20.99 -2.07 -15.34
C ASN A 469 21.09 -1.32 -14.01
N ASN A 470 22.32 -1.16 -13.45
CA ASN A 470 22.56 -0.51 -12.17
C ASN A 470 21.76 -1.10 -11.01
N TRP A 471 21.53 -2.40 -11.06
CA TRP A 471 20.75 -3.15 -10.06
C TRP A 471 19.32 -2.63 -9.91
N THR A 472 18.72 -2.16 -11.01
CA THR A 472 17.30 -1.80 -11.09
C THR A 472 16.46 -3.02 -11.47
N GLY A 473 15.13 -2.91 -11.26
CA GLY A 473 14.18 -4.01 -11.47
C GLY A 473 13.87 -4.76 -10.18
N LEU A 474 12.77 -5.52 -10.20
CA LEU A 474 12.25 -6.22 -9.02
C LEU A 474 12.14 -7.74 -9.23
N ASN A 475 12.61 -8.28 -10.37
CA ASN A 475 12.72 -9.73 -10.56
C ASN A 475 13.93 -10.25 -9.78
N TYR A 476 13.87 -10.13 -8.46
CA TYR A 476 14.95 -10.54 -7.55
C TYR A 476 15.27 -12.03 -7.64
N MET A 477 14.28 -12.82 -8.02
CA MET A 477 14.40 -14.28 -8.18
C MET A 477 15.37 -14.68 -9.30
N GLY A 478 15.60 -13.79 -10.28
CA GLY A 478 16.35 -14.12 -11.49
C GLY A 478 15.59 -15.05 -12.42
N TYR A 479 14.27 -15.05 -12.31
CA TYR A 479 13.39 -15.88 -13.13
C TYR A 479 13.46 -15.46 -14.59
N LYS A 480 13.62 -16.45 -15.48
CA LYS A 480 13.68 -16.26 -16.93
C LYS A 480 12.80 -17.29 -17.61
N ASN A 481 11.78 -16.82 -18.31
CA ASN A 481 10.93 -17.67 -19.12
C ASN A 481 10.40 -16.85 -20.32
N PRO A 482 10.86 -17.14 -21.57
CA PRO A 482 10.41 -16.39 -22.75
C PRO A 482 8.89 -16.43 -22.98
N ALA A 483 8.21 -17.52 -22.55
CA ALA A 483 6.76 -17.60 -22.65
C ALA A 483 6.07 -16.67 -21.64
N MET A 484 6.66 -16.50 -20.46
CA MET A 484 6.19 -15.49 -19.47
C MET A 484 6.41 -14.08 -20.02
N ASP A 485 7.62 -13.78 -20.53
CA ASP A 485 7.93 -12.46 -21.10
C ASP A 485 6.91 -12.09 -22.19
N ALA A 486 6.63 -13.01 -23.12
CA ALA A 486 5.63 -12.81 -24.17
C ALA A 486 4.21 -12.62 -23.60
N ALA A 487 3.79 -13.44 -22.62
CA ALA A 487 2.46 -13.35 -22.04
C ALA A 487 2.24 -12.04 -21.27
N LEU A 488 3.27 -11.51 -20.60
CA LEU A 488 3.24 -10.21 -19.92
C LEU A 488 3.03 -9.08 -20.94
N MET A 489 3.76 -9.10 -22.05
CA MET A 489 3.63 -8.09 -23.11
C MET A 489 2.27 -8.17 -23.79
N ASP A 490 1.79 -9.39 -24.09
CA ASP A 490 0.46 -9.59 -24.67
C ASP A 490 -0.66 -9.09 -23.75
N ALA A 491 -0.55 -9.36 -22.42
CA ALA A 491 -1.53 -8.86 -21.45
C ALA A 491 -1.51 -7.33 -21.38
N TRP A 492 -0.34 -6.73 -21.51
CA TRP A 492 -0.19 -5.27 -21.45
C TRP A 492 -0.75 -4.60 -22.70
N ALA A 493 -0.45 -5.16 -23.91
CA ALA A 493 -0.92 -4.62 -25.18
C ALA A 493 -2.41 -4.87 -25.47
N ALA A 494 -3.05 -5.80 -24.76
CA ALA A 494 -4.42 -6.21 -25.05
C ALA A 494 -5.46 -5.18 -24.59
N LEU A 495 -5.92 -4.34 -25.51
CA LEU A 495 -7.01 -3.38 -25.27
C LEU A 495 -8.37 -4.07 -25.09
N ASP A 496 -8.61 -5.18 -25.83
CA ASP A 496 -9.82 -5.98 -25.66
C ASP A 496 -9.77 -6.80 -24.36
N PRO A 497 -10.77 -6.69 -23.45
CA PRO A 497 -10.77 -7.41 -22.19
C PRO A 497 -10.76 -8.94 -22.33
N THR A 498 -11.32 -9.49 -23.41
CA THR A 498 -11.36 -10.94 -23.64
C THR A 498 -9.96 -11.46 -24.01
N VAL A 499 -9.28 -10.76 -24.92
CA VAL A 499 -7.89 -11.04 -25.27
C VAL A 499 -6.97 -10.89 -24.04
N ARG A 500 -7.19 -9.85 -23.24
CA ARG A 500 -6.44 -9.60 -22.00
C ARG A 500 -6.66 -10.71 -20.97
N ARG A 501 -7.89 -11.22 -20.80
CA ARG A 501 -8.16 -12.38 -19.93
C ARG A 501 -7.40 -13.64 -20.37
N ALA A 502 -7.35 -13.91 -21.67
CA ALA A 502 -6.61 -15.04 -22.20
C ALA A 502 -5.08 -14.93 -21.96
N ALA A 503 -4.53 -13.72 -22.08
CA ALA A 503 -3.14 -13.44 -21.74
C ALA A 503 -2.87 -13.59 -20.23
N TRP A 504 -3.76 -13.08 -19.37
CA TRP A 504 -3.70 -13.28 -17.93
C TRP A 504 -3.73 -14.75 -17.53
N LYS A 505 -4.59 -15.55 -18.18
CA LYS A 505 -4.62 -16.99 -17.91
C LYS A 505 -3.28 -17.64 -18.19
N ARG A 506 -2.61 -17.28 -19.30
CA ARG A 506 -1.27 -17.79 -19.61
C ARG A 506 -0.24 -17.41 -18.54
N ILE A 507 -0.26 -16.14 -18.06
CA ILE A 507 0.62 -15.70 -16.97
C ILE A 507 0.39 -16.55 -15.72
N LEU A 508 -0.87 -16.75 -15.33
CA LEU A 508 -1.24 -17.52 -14.15
C LEU A 508 -0.85 -19.00 -14.28
N ASP A 509 -1.09 -19.62 -15.45
CA ASP A 509 -0.74 -21.02 -15.71
C ASP A 509 0.79 -21.23 -15.65
N ILE A 510 1.57 -20.31 -16.25
CA ILE A 510 3.04 -20.37 -16.21
C ILE A 510 3.54 -20.17 -14.77
N THR A 511 2.99 -19.19 -14.06
CA THR A 511 3.36 -18.93 -12.65
C THR A 511 3.04 -20.14 -11.77
N ALA A 512 1.88 -20.75 -11.94
CA ALA A 512 1.47 -21.92 -11.18
C ALA A 512 2.34 -23.15 -11.51
N ASP A 513 2.78 -23.32 -12.75
CA ASP A 513 3.61 -24.45 -13.12
C ASP A 513 5.08 -24.27 -12.70
N ASP A 514 5.65 -23.08 -12.92
CA ASP A 514 7.05 -22.80 -12.65
C ASP A 514 7.33 -22.49 -11.17
N LEU A 515 6.36 -21.97 -10.43
CA LEU A 515 6.47 -21.51 -9.03
C LEU A 515 7.73 -20.64 -8.82
N PRO A 516 7.81 -19.46 -9.44
CA PRO A 516 8.89 -18.53 -9.16
C PRO A 516 8.85 -18.00 -7.71
N GLU A 517 7.68 -18.12 -7.10
CA GLU A 517 7.39 -17.77 -5.71
C GLU A 517 6.59 -18.89 -5.05
N ILE A 518 6.84 -19.12 -3.78
CA ILE A 518 6.04 -20.01 -2.94
C ILE A 518 4.97 -19.13 -2.27
N PHE A 519 3.73 -19.23 -2.71
CA PHE A 519 2.63 -18.40 -2.24
C PHE A 519 2.16 -18.83 -0.85
N LEU A 520 1.97 -17.87 0.05
CA LEU A 520 1.57 -18.14 1.43
C LEU A 520 0.13 -17.69 1.70
N TYR A 521 -0.11 -16.39 1.71
CA TYR A 521 -1.43 -15.83 2.04
C TYR A 521 -1.62 -14.42 1.50
N PHE A 522 -2.88 -14.03 1.35
CA PHE A 522 -3.28 -12.63 1.18
C PHE A 522 -3.47 -12.01 2.58
N PRO A 523 -2.73 -10.92 2.89
CA PRO A 523 -2.87 -10.27 4.18
C PRO A 523 -4.22 -9.53 4.28
N THR A 524 -4.64 -9.26 5.49
CA THR A 524 -5.80 -8.44 5.79
C THR A 524 -5.33 -7.20 6.54
N VAL A 525 -5.81 -6.05 6.14
CA VAL A 525 -5.60 -4.80 6.86
C VAL A 525 -6.69 -4.67 7.92
N ALA A 526 -6.26 -4.59 9.17
CA ALA A 526 -7.17 -4.39 10.29
C ALA A 526 -7.34 -2.89 10.57
N PHE A 527 -8.59 -2.48 10.81
CA PHE A 527 -8.96 -1.14 11.22
C PHE A 527 -9.68 -1.19 12.54
N ILE A 528 -9.42 -0.19 13.37
CA ILE A 528 -10.13 0.08 14.60
C ILE A 528 -10.64 1.51 14.58
N SER A 529 -11.92 1.68 14.80
CA SER A 529 -12.59 2.98 14.77
C SER A 529 -13.44 3.16 16.03
N PRO A 530 -13.37 4.30 16.70
CA PRO A 530 -14.31 4.54 17.80
C PRO A 530 -15.75 4.57 17.26
N LYS A 531 -16.71 4.13 18.07
CA LYS A 531 -18.12 4.02 17.69
C LYS A 531 -18.74 5.29 17.09
N TRP A 532 -18.21 6.45 17.46
CA TRP A 532 -18.70 7.73 16.97
C TRP A 532 -18.13 8.14 15.59
N LEU A 533 -17.07 7.50 15.10
CA LEU A 533 -16.44 7.82 13.82
C LEU A 533 -16.99 6.92 12.71
N THR A 534 -17.32 7.49 11.56
CA THR A 534 -17.72 6.76 10.35
C THR A 534 -16.92 7.24 9.15
N GLY A 535 -16.88 6.43 8.09
CA GLY A 535 -16.19 6.74 6.83
C GLY A 535 -14.71 6.34 6.80
N LEU A 536 -14.13 5.86 7.90
CA LEU A 536 -12.73 5.45 7.95
C LEU A 536 -12.46 4.29 6.96
N VAL A 537 -13.36 3.33 6.89
CA VAL A 537 -13.35 2.25 5.89
C VAL A 537 -14.47 2.54 4.90
N ASN A 538 -14.12 2.67 3.64
CA ASN A 538 -15.07 2.94 2.58
C ASN A 538 -15.18 1.74 1.65
N GLU A 539 -16.27 1.00 1.77
CA GLU A 539 -16.56 -0.18 0.97
C GLU A 539 -16.84 0.14 -0.52
N LYS A 540 -17.10 1.41 -0.85
CA LYS A 540 -17.41 1.85 -2.21
C LYS A 540 -16.20 2.35 -2.99
N ARG A 541 -15.05 2.48 -2.34
CA ARG A 541 -13.85 3.10 -2.92
C ARG A 541 -12.62 2.32 -2.51
N TRP A 542 -11.70 2.16 -3.43
CA TRP A 542 -10.47 1.44 -3.22
C TRP A 542 -9.27 2.38 -3.02
N GLY A 543 -8.24 1.91 -2.33
CA GLY A 543 -7.01 2.65 -2.09
C GLY A 543 -6.72 2.90 -0.61
N LEU A 544 -5.78 3.81 -0.35
CA LEU A 544 -5.43 4.22 1.01
C LEU A 544 -6.68 4.77 1.73
N PHE A 545 -6.90 4.37 2.96
CA PHE A 545 -8.07 4.80 3.74
C PHE A 545 -8.19 6.32 3.88
N THR A 546 -7.07 7.04 3.85
CA THR A 546 -7.00 8.50 3.91
C THR A 546 -7.31 9.19 2.58
N LEU A 547 -7.28 8.46 1.47
CA LEU A 547 -7.58 9.04 0.15
C LEU A 547 -9.01 9.59 0.05
N TRP A 548 -9.91 9.12 0.91
CA TRP A 548 -11.31 9.54 0.96
C TRP A 548 -11.67 10.17 2.31
N VAL A 549 -10.74 10.89 2.89
CA VAL A 549 -10.87 11.55 4.21
C VAL A 549 -12.03 12.52 4.28
N GLU A 550 -12.50 13.05 3.16
CA GLU A 550 -13.70 13.88 3.07
C GLU A 550 -15.01 13.13 3.38
N ASP A 551 -14.98 11.80 3.44
CA ASP A 551 -16.12 10.97 3.87
C ASP A 551 -16.11 10.70 5.39
N TRP A 552 -15.02 11.03 6.09
CA TRP A 552 -14.91 10.84 7.53
C TRP A 552 -15.77 11.86 8.30
N ARG A 553 -16.58 11.36 9.20
CA ARG A 553 -17.44 12.23 10.01
C ARG A 553 -17.88 11.59 11.32
N VAL A 554 -18.37 12.39 12.24
CA VAL A 554 -19.03 11.89 13.44
C VAL A 554 -20.38 11.31 13.05
N LYS A 555 -20.71 10.13 13.60
CA LYS A 555 -22.06 9.54 13.43
C LYS A 555 -23.10 10.49 14.03
N PRO A 556 -24.26 10.65 13.38
CA PRO A 556 -25.36 11.48 13.88
C PRO A 556 -25.82 11.04 15.25
#